data_fd18b4876d604fc1a154ae5eea1c629a
#
_entry.id   fd18b4876d604fc1a154ae5eea1c629a
#
_cell.length_a   1.000
_cell.length_b   1.000
_cell.length_c   1.000
_cell.angle_alpha   90.00
_cell.angle_beta   90.00
_cell.angle_gamma   90.00
#
_symmetry.space_group_name_H-M   'P 1'
#
loop_
_entity.id
_entity.type
_entity.pdbx_description
1 polymer ?
#
loop_
_entity_poly.entity_id
_entity_poly.type
_entity_poly.pdbx_seq_one_letter_code
_entity_poly.pdbx_strand_id
1 'polypeptide(L)'
;MKKTTSDVSVSRPKVITSETIAAALSLAIHEHRLAPGTKLGEDELSEIYGVSRTIVRAGLQSLSHQQIVEIKRNRGAFVAQPNLVEAREVFEARELLEPQTARRAALKALPKDVEILKAHILEEHAAIDAGELGRALYLSGLFHLEIARIANQQTVANMITVLIARSSLIIALYWKRESALCESIAHHSLIKAIAEKNGKQA
;
A
#
# COMPACT_ATOMS: atom_id res chain seq x y z
N MET A 1 53.00 1.38 -27.96
CA MET A 1 52.37 1.17 -26.62
C MET A 1 51.14 2.08 -26.55
N LYS A 2 49.92 1.52 -26.73
CA LYS A 2 48.64 2.24 -26.57
C LYS A 2 48.14 2.00 -25.14
N LYS A 3 48.02 3.07 -24.35
CA LYS A 3 47.41 3.02 -23.02
C LYS A 3 45.89 2.85 -23.17
N THR A 4 45.39 1.77 -22.69
CA THR A 4 43.95 1.48 -22.51
C THR A 4 43.47 2.32 -21.34
N THR A 5 42.59 3.28 -21.58
CA THR A 5 41.82 3.99 -20.56
C THR A 5 40.76 3.02 -20.06
N SER A 6 40.92 2.53 -18.81
CA SER A 6 39.92 1.75 -18.11
C SER A 6 38.68 2.61 -17.88
N ASP A 7 37.54 2.08 -18.34
CA ASP A 7 36.20 2.64 -18.20
C ASP A 7 35.81 2.61 -16.71
N VAL A 8 35.96 3.75 -16.04
CA VAL A 8 35.44 3.94 -14.68
C VAL A 8 33.97 4.27 -14.81
N SER A 9 33.14 3.26 -14.70
CA SER A 9 31.69 3.39 -14.59
C SER A 9 31.36 4.11 -13.28
N VAL A 10 31.25 5.44 -13.34
CA VAL A 10 30.75 6.26 -12.25
C VAL A 10 29.24 6.03 -12.18
N SER A 11 28.80 5.27 -11.19
CA SER A 11 27.35 5.13 -10.89
C SER A 11 26.80 6.53 -10.57
N ARG A 12 25.91 7.05 -11.43
CA ARG A 12 25.22 8.32 -11.17
C ARG A 12 24.45 8.21 -9.86
N PRO A 13 24.54 9.19 -8.95
CA PRO A 13 23.75 9.19 -7.73
C PRO A 13 22.25 9.10 -8.13
N LYS A 14 21.51 8.22 -7.44
CA LYS A 14 20.09 8.00 -7.68
C LYS A 14 19.35 9.33 -7.45
N VAL A 15 18.85 9.96 -8.50
CA VAL A 15 18.12 11.23 -8.39
C VAL A 15 16.86 10.99 -7.58
N ILE A 16 16.71 11.72 -6.46
CA ILE A 16 15.50 11.66 -5.65
C ILE A 16 14.43 12.53 -6.30
N THR A 17 13.31 11.93 -6.64
CA THR A 17 12.17 12.58 -7.29
C THR A 17 10.97 12.69 -6.36
N SER A 18 9.96 13.45 -6.76
CA SER A 18 8.67 13.54 -6.04
C SER A 18 8.01 12.18 -5.86
N GLU A 19 8.12 11.30 -6.86
CA GLU A 19 7.58 9.92 -6.82
C GLU A 19 8.33 9.07 -5.80
N THR A 20 9.65 9.20 -5.71
CA THR A 20 10.47 8.49 -4.72
C THR A 20 10.08 8.90 -3.31
N ILE A 21 9.87 10.20 -3.06
CA ILE A 21 9.43 10.73 -1.76
C ILE A 21 8.01 10.25 -1.44
N ALA A 22 7.09 10.34 -2.40
CA ALA A 22 5.73 9.86 -2.23
C ALA A 22 5.71 8.36 -1.88
N ALA A 23 6.48 7.54 -2.59
CA ALA A 23 6.57 6.10 -2.30
C ALA A 23 7.13 5.81 -0.90
N ALA A 24 8.19 6.50 -0.48
CA ALA A 24 8.79 6.32 0.84
C ALA A 24 7.84 6.75 1.98
N LEU A 25 7.16 7.88 1.83
CA LEU A 25 6.17 8.36 2.80
C LEU A 25 4.93 7.46 2.81
N SER A 26 4.44 7.03 1.66
CA SER A 26 3.32 6.09 1.55
C SER A 26 3.63 4.80 2.29
N LEU A 27 4.80 4.20 2.08
CA LEU A 27 5.23 3.01 2.79
C LEU A 27 5.28 3.23 4.31
N ALA A 28 5.87 4.35 4.76
CA ALA A 28 5.95 4.68 6.19
C ALA A 28 4.55 4.87 6.83
N ILE A 29 3.59 5.41 6.08
CA ILE A 29 2.20 5.55 6.52
C ILE A 29 1.52 4.18 6.61
N HIS A 30 1.64 3.34 5.58
CA HIS A 30 1.01 2.01 5.54
C HIS A 30 1.60 1.05 6.57
N GLU A 31 2.90 1.13 6.86
CA GLU A 31 3.54 0.37 7.93
C GLU A 31 3.29 0.99 9.33
N HIS A 32 2.45 2.02 9.42
CA HIS A 32 2.12 2.74 10.66
C HIS A 32 3.35 3.34 11.39
N ARG A 33 4.44 3.60 10.67
CA ARG A 33 5.62 4.34 11.19
C ARG A 33 5.34 5.84 11.26
N LEU A 34 4.46 6.34 10.39
CA LEU A 34 3.88 7.68 10.44
C LEU A 34 2.40 7.55 10.82
N ALA A 35 2.08 7.89 12.05
CA ALA A 35 0.71 7.78 12.57
C ALA A 35 -0.25 8.80 11.91
N PRO A 36 -1.57 8.48 11.80
CA PRO A 36 -2.58 9.44 11.40
C PRO A 36 -2.49 10.75 12.20
N GLY A 37 -2.58 11.89 11.50
CA GLY A 37 -2.44 13.22 12.07
C GLY A 37 -1.00 13.74 12.21
N THR A 38 0.02 12.91 11.94
CA THR A 38 1.41 13.36 11.93
C THR A 38 1.60 14.48 10.93
N LYS A 39 2.25 15.57 11.35
CA LYS A 39 2.59 16.68 10.46
C LYS A 39 3.77 16.29 9.56
N LEU A 40 3.65 16.58 8.28
CA LEU A 40 4.66 16.32 7.27
C LEU A 40 5.27 17.67 6.86
N GLY A 41 6.33 18.10 7.59
CA GLY A 41 6.98 19.39 7.39
C GLY A 41 7.75 19.45 6.07
N GLU A 42 7.42 20.39 5.17
CA GLU A 42 8.13 20.53 3.88
C GLU A 42 9.62 20.81 4.07
N ASP A 43 9.98 21.57 5.10
CA ASP A 43 11.39 21.93 5.40
C ASP A 43 12.16 20.73 5.90
N GLU A 44 11.61 20.02 6.88
CA GLU A 44 12.19 18.81 7.44
C GLU A 44 12.39 17.72 6.38
N LEU A 45 11.38 17.47 5.56
CA LEU A 45 11.46 16.50 4.47
C LEU A 45 12.46 16.94 3.39
N SER A 46 12.56 18.25 3.13
CA SER A 46 13.54 18.83 2.20
C SER A 46 14.98 18.56 2.67
N GLU A 47 15.23 18.69 3.97
CA GLU A 47 16.54 18.38 4.59
C GLU A 47 16.82 16.88 4.58
N ILE A 48 15.86 16.04 5.01
CA ILE A 48 16.01 14.57 5.07
C ILE A 48 16.34 13.98 3.68
N TYR A 49 15.64 14.43 2.64
CA TYR A 49 15.82 13.90 1.29
C TYR A 49 16.86 14.66 0.45
N GLY A 50 17.39 15.77 0.94
CA GLY A 50 18.36 16.58 0.21
C GLY A 50 17.84 17.19 -1.09
N VAL A 51 16.55 17.59 -1.13
CA VAL A 51 15.87 18.12 -2.32
C VAL A 51 15.17 19.45 -2.02
N SER A 52 14.70 20.14 -3.08
CA SER A 52 13.94 21.39 -2.90
C SER A 52 12.53 21.13 -2.32
N ARG A 53 11.99 22.12 -1.60
CA ARG A 53 10.60 22.11 -1.11
C ARG A 53 9.58 21.88 -2.23
N THR A 54 9.87 22.32 -3.44
CA THR A 54 8.99 22.10 -4.61
C THR A 54 8.84 20.62 -4.92
N ILE A 55 9.92 19.84 -4.86
CA ILE A 55 9.90 18.39 -5.06
C ILE A 55 9.14 17.69 -3.93
N VAL A 56 9.38 18.08 -2.68
CA VAL A 56 8.64 17.57 -1.52
C VAL A 56 7.14 17.84 -1.65
N ARG A 57 6.77 19.08 -1.98
CA ARG A 57 5.37 19.49 -2.15
C ARG A 57 4.67 18.69 -3.25
N ALA A 58 5.34 18.43 -4.37
CA ALA A 58 4.80 17.59 -5.43
C ALA A 58 4.54 16.16 -4.94
N GLY A 59 5.46 15.56 -4.15
CA GLY A 59 5.26 14.26 -3.51
C GLY A 59 4.08 14.25 -2.55
N LEU A 60 3.97 15.24 -1.67
CA LEU A 60 2.84 15.38 -0.72
C LEU A 60 1.51 15.58 -1.46
N GLN A 61 1.51 16.31 -2.57
CA GLN A 61 0.32 16.50 -3.39
C GLN A 61 -0.14 15.20 -4.06
N SER A 62 0.79 14.37 -4.52
CA SER A 62 0.50 13.03 -5.02
C SER A 62 -0.18 12.15 -3.96
N LEU A 63 0.31 12.17 -2.72
CA LEU A 63 -0.28 11.44 -1.59
C LEU A 63 -1.65 12.01 -1.16
N SER A 64 -1.87 13.30 -1.33
CA SER A 64 -3.16 13.94 -1.09
C SER A 64 -4.22 13.47 -2.10
N HIS A 65 -3.86 13.26 -3.36
CA HIS A 65 -4.75 12.65 -4.35
C HIS A 65 -5.12 11.19 -4.01
N GLN A 66 -4.24 10.49 -3.30
CA GLN A 66 -4.51 9.15 -2.76
C GLN A 66 -5.29 9.17 -1.45
N GLN A 67 -5.61 10.36 -0.92
CA GLN A 67 -6.37 10.58 0.32
C GLN A 67 -5.70 10.01 1.59
N ILE A 68 -4.39 9.78 1.56
CA ILE A 68 -3.59 9.37 2.74
C ILE A 68 -2.84 10.55 3.38
N VAL A 69 -2.83 11.70 2.71
CA VAL A 69 -2.31 12.97 3.20
C VAL A 69 -3.36 14.06 3.02
N GLU A 70 -3.54 14.91 4.01
CA GLU A 70 -4.37 16.13 3.94
C GLU A 70 -3.48 17.36 3.86
N ILE A 71 -3.71 18.21 2.85
CA ILE A 71 -3.08 19.52 2.74
C ILE A 71 -4.04 20.56 3.31
N LYS A 72 -3.70 21.10 4.49
CA LYS A 72 -4.52 22.11 5.19
C LYS A 72 -3.99 23.51 4.87
N ARG A 73 -4.89 24.38 4.38
CA ARG A 73 -4.53 25.78 4.04
C ARG A 73 -3.82 26.46 5.21
N ASN A 74 -2.67 27.06 4.96
CA ASN A 74 -1.81 27.77 5.92
C ASN A 74 -1.32 26.93 7.12
N ARG A 75 -1.51 25.59 7.11
CA ARG A 75 -1.10 24.69 8.21
C ARG A 75 -0.12 23.62 7.75
N GLY A 76 -0.01 23.39 6.43
CA GLY A 76 0.85 22.37 5.84
C GLY A 76 0.16 21.03 5.59
N ALA A 77 0.96 19.99 5.40
CA ALA A 77 0.49 18.63 5.12
C ALA A 77 0.50 17.77 6.40
N PHE A 78 -0.46 16.85 6.48
CA PHE A 78 -0.63 15.92 7.60
C PHE A 78 -1.02 14.54 7.06
N VAL A 79 -0.61 13.48 7.74
CA VAL A 79 -1.18 12.15 7.51
C VAL A 79 -2.69 12.22 7.78
N ALA A 80 -3.51 11.71 6.87
CA ALA A 80 -4.96 11.81 6.96
C ALA A 80 -5.50 11.09 8.21
N GLN A 81 -6.61 11.61 8.73
CA GLN A 81 -7.32 11.07 9.89
C GLN A 81 -8.78 10.83 9.54
N PRO A 82 -9.12 9.72 8.85
CA PRO A 82 -10.51 9.40 8.54
C PRO A 82 -11.37 9.33 9.81
N ASN A 83 -12.56 9.93 9.78
CA ASN A 83 -13.54 9.83 10.87
C ASN A 83 -14.34 8.53 10.78
N LEU A 84 -15.21 8.25 11.78
CA LEU A 84 -15.99 7.00 11.83
C LEU A 84 -17.00 6.86 10.68
N VAL A 85 -17.51 7.97 10.15
CA VAL A 85 -18.42 7.95 8.98
C VAL A 85 -17.63 7.50 7.75
N GLU A 86 -16.50 8.16 7.48
CA GLU A 86 -15.60 7.79 6.39
C GLU A 86 -15.07 6.36 6.53
N ALA A 87 -14.81 5.92 7.77
CA ALA A 87 -14.39 4.54 8.04
C ALA A 87 -15.45 3.54 7.57
N ARG A 88 -16.72 3.78 7.89
CA ARG A 88 -17.83 2.94 7.45
C ARG A 88 -17.95 2.93 5.92
N GLU A 89 -17.95 4.10 5.29
CA GLU A 89 -18.07 4.24 3.84
C GLU A 89 -16.94 3.53 3.09
N VAL A 90 -15.69 3.57 3.61
CA VAL A 90 -14.56 2.87 3.01
C VAL A 90 -14.76 1.37 3.03
N PHE A 91 -15.20 0.79 4.16
CA PHE A 91 -15.42 -0.65 4.25
C PHE A 91 -16.65 -1.10 3.46
N GLU A 92 -17.74 -0.32 3.41
CA GLU A 92 -18.89 -0.58 2.54
C GLU A 92 -18.49 -0.58 1.06
N ALA A 93 -17.65 0.36 0.62
CA ALA A 93 -17.15 0.39 -0.76
C ALA A 93 -16.25 -0.82 -1.08
N ARG A 94 -15.41 -1.28 -0.12
CA ARG A 94 -14.62 -2.50 -0.25
C ARG A 94 -15.51 -3.74 -0.40
N GLU A 95 -16.53 -3.86 0.45
CA GLU A 95 -17.52 -4.95 0.40
C GLU A 95 -18.25 -5.03 -0.94
N LEU A 96 -18.51 -3.90 -1.59
CA LEU A 96 -19.11 -3.85 -2.91
C LEU A 96 -18.16 -4.29 -4.03
N LEU A 97 -16.87 -3.96 -3.93
CA LEU A 97 -15.92 -4.14 -5.03
C LEU A 97 -15.09 -5.42 -4.91
N GLU A 98 -14.61 -5.77 -3.73
CA GLU A 98 -13.64 -6.85 -3.55
C GLU A 98 -14.21 -8.25 -3.84
N PRO A 99 -15.44 -8.61 -3.45
CA PRO A 99 -15.98 -9.93 -3.78
C PRO A 99 -16.11 -10.17 -5.29
N GLN A 100 -16.54 -9.17 -6.05
CA GLN A 100 -16.61 -9.28 -7.50
C GLN A 100 -15.23 -9.36 -8.16
N THR A 101 -14.27 -8.66 -7.56
CA THR A 101 -12.86 -8.68 -7.99
C THR A 101 -12.24 -10.05 -7.73
N ALA A 102 -12.45 -10.62 -6.55
CA ALA A 102 -11.98 -11.95 -6.18
C ALA A 102 -12.59 -13.05 -7.07
N ARG A 103 -13.91 -12.97 -7.31
CA ARG A 103 -14.60 -13.85 -8.25
C ARG A 103 -13.99 -13.83 -9.65
N ARG A 104 -13.67 -12.63 -10.14
CA ARG A 104 -13.05 -12.46 -11.45
C ARG A 104 -11.59 -12.94 -11.45
N ALA A 105 -10.85 -12.71 -10.39
CA ALA A 105 -9.49 -13.22 -10.20
C ALA A 105 -9.48 -14.75 -10.24
N ALA A 106 -10.41 -15.43 -9.55
CA ALA A 106 -10.54 -16.87 -9.58
C ALA A 106 -10.69 -17.42 -11.01
N LEU A 107 -11.47 -16.74 -11.86
CA LEU A 107 -11.66 -17.16 -13.25
C LEU A 107 -10.43 -16.95 -14.14
N LYS A 108 -9.58 -15.98 -13.80
CA LYS A 108 -8.45 -15.55 -14.66
C LYS A 108 -7.07 -15.99 -14.16
N ALA A 109 -6.93 -16.30 -12.87
CA ALA A 109 -5.65 -16.62 -12.26
C ALA A 109 -4.90 -17.72 -13.02
N LEU A 110 -3.61 -17.53 -13.19
CA LEU A 110 -2.69 -18.54 -13.69
C LEU A 110 -2.02 -19.24 -12.50
N PRO A 111 -1.44 -20.43 -12.66
CA PRO A 111 -0.72 -21.11 -11.56
C PRO A 111 0.33 -20.23 -10.89
N LYS A 112 1.05 -19.41 -11.65
CA LYS A 112 2.03 -18.44 -11.10
C LYS A 112 1.41 -17.39 -10.18
N ASP A 113 0.19 -16.96 -10.46
CA ASP A 113 -0.50 -15.95 -9.65
C ASP A 113 -0.90 -16.56 -8.29
N VAL A 114 -1.27 -17.83 -8.25
CA VAL A 114 -1.55 -18.56 -7.01
C VAL A 114 -0.30 -18.66 -6.14
N GLU A 115 0.87 -18.93 -6.73
CA GLU A 115 2.14 -18.98 -5.99
C GLU A 115 2.54 -17.60 -5.44
N ILE A 116 2.29 -16.52 -6.19
CA ILE A 116 2.49 -15.15 -5.69
C ILE A 116 1.59 -14.87 -4.48
N LEU A 117 0.29 -15.21 -4.54
CA LEU A 117 -0.62 -15.03 -3.41
C LEU A 117 -0.19 -15.85 -2.18
N LYS A 118 0.28 -17.09 -2.37
CA LYS A 118 0.83 -17.91 -1.27
C LYS A 118 2.07 -17.26 -0.65
N ALA A 119 2.98 -16.73 -1.47
CA ALA A 119 4.16 -16.04 -0.98
C ALA A 119 3.81 -14.81 -0.15
N HIS A 120 2.82 -14.01 -0.56
CA HIS A 120 2.32 -12.88 0.22
C HIS A 120 1.87 -13.28 1.63
N ILE A 121 1.12 -14.37 1.77
CA ILE A 121 0.67 -14.84 3.09
C ILE A 121 1.84 -15.33 3.95
N LEU A 122 2.82 -16.00 3.37
CA LEU A 122 4.01 -16.42 4.10
C LEU A 122 4.80 -15.23 4.64
N GLU A 123 4.94 -14.17 3.84
CA GLU A 123 5.59 -12.93 4.28
C GLU A 123 4.79 -12.21 5.37
N GLU A 124 3.44 -12.16 5.24
CA GLU A 124 2.55 -11.60 6.25
C GLU A 124 2.69 -12.34 7.58
N HIS A 125 2.67 -13.67 7.58
CA HIS A 125 2.85 -14.49 8.78
C HIS A 125 4.24 -14.28 9.40
N ALA A 126 5.30 -14.25 8.60
CA ALA A 126 6.63 -13.97 9.10
C ALA A 126 6.72 -12.60 9.80
N ALA A 127 6.03 -11.58 9.28
CA ALA A 127 5.96 -10.25 9.91
C ALA A 127 5.14 -10.30 11.22
N ILE A 128 4.05 -11.07 11.29
CA ILE A 128 3.27 -11.30 12.52
C ILE A 128 4.16 -11.96 13.59
N ASP A 129 4.83 -13.04 13.24
CA ASP A 129 5.70 -13.80 14.14
C ASP A 129 6.88 -12.97 14.66
N ALA A 130 7.37 -12.04 13.84
CA ALA A 130 8.39 -11.07 14.22
C ALA A 130 7.86 -9.89 15.07
N GLY A 131 6.54 -9.78 15.28
CA GLY A 131 5.91 -8.65 15.98
C GLY A 131 5.85 -7.36 15.17
N GLU A 132 6.14 -7.42 13.87
CA GLU A 132 6.13 -6.29 12.94
C GLU A 132 4.70 -6.00 12.43
N LEU A 133 3.78 -5.67 13.34
CA LEU A 133 2.35 -5.58 13.05
C LEU A 133 1.99 -4.57 11.96
N GLY A 134 2.70 -3.45 11.89
CA GLY A 134 2.50 -2.46 10.81
C GLY A 134 2.86 -3.03 9.44
N ARG A 135 3.97 -3.77 9.35
CA ARG A 135 4.39 -4.45 8.14
C ARG A 135 3.41 -5.56 7.74
N ALA A 136 2.91 -6.34 8.70
CA ALA A 136 1.92 -7.37 8.44
C ALA A 136 0.64 -6.79 7.83
N LEU A 137 0.12 -5.68 8.37
CA LEU A 137 -1.04 -4.98 7.83
C LEU A 137 -0.78 -4.41 6.42
N TYR A 138 0.41 -3.90 6.17
CA TYR A 138 0.81 -3.48 4.82
C TYR A 138 0.81 -4.65 3.83
N LEU A 139 1.39 -5.79 4.21
CA LEU A 139 1.43 -7.01 3.39
C LEU A 139 0.01 -7.55 3.12
N SER A 140 -0.86 -7.55 4.13
CA SER A 140 -2.28 -7.87 3.96
C SER A 140 -2.95 -6.96 2.93
N GLY A 141 -2.69 -5.65 2.98
CA GLY A 141 -3.16 -4.72 1.94
C GLY A 141 -2.66 -5.07 0.53
N LEU A 142 -1.38 -5.43 0.40
CA LEU A 142 -0.79 -5.84 -0.89
C LEU A 142 -1.42 -7.12 -1.44
N PHE A 143 -1.84 -8.06 -0.58
CA PHE A 143 -2.57 -9.26 -0.98
C PHE A 143 -3.87 -8.91 -1.72
N HIS A 144 -4.66 -7.97 -1.21
CA HIS A 144 -5.88 -7.49 -1.88
C HIS A 144 -5.57 -6.80 -3.22
N LEU A 145 -4.48 -6.02 -3.29
CA LEU A 145 -4.06 -5.38 -4.55
C LEU A 145 -3.61 -6.41 -5.59
N GLU A 146 -2.97 -7.50 -5.17
CA GLU A 146 -2.56 -8.57 -6.07
C GLU A 146 -3.79 -9.30 -6.66
N ILE A 147 -4.83 -9.54 -5.87
CA ILE A 147 -6.11 -10.08 -6.36
C ILE A 147 -6.72 -9.13 -7.40
N ALA A 148 -6.70 -7.82 -7.15
CA ALA A 148 -7.20 -6.82 -8.08
C ALA A 148 -6.39 -6.81 -9.40
N ARG A 149 -5.06 -7.00 -9.33
CA ARG A 149 -4.19 -7.17 -10.50
C ARG A 149 -4.58 -8.40 -11.33
N ILE A 150 -4.77 -9.55 -10.67
CA ILE A 150 -5.15 -10.81 -11.32
C ILE A 150 -6.51 -10.70 -12.01
N ALA A 151 -7.47 -9.99 -11.41
CA ALA A 151 -8.78 -9.73 -12.00
C ALA A 151 -8.70 -8.95 -13.32
N ASN A 152 -7.59 -8.22 -13.53
CA ASN A 152 -7.29 -7.48 -14.76
C ASN A 152 -8.40 -6.49 -15.16
N GLN A 153 -8.81 -5.65 -14.20
CA GLN A 153 -9.76 -4.56 -14.38
C GLN A 153 -9.16 -3.27 -13.82
N GLN A 154 -8.38 -2.56 -14.63
CA GLN A 154 -7.56 -1.44 -14.18
C GLN A 154 -8.35 -0.36 -13.43
N THR A 155 -9.55 -0.01 -13.90
CA THR A 155 -10.40 0.99 -13.22
C THR A 155 -10.77 0.55 -11.81
N VAL A 156 -11.19 -0.71 -11.64
CA VAL A 156 -11.56 -1.26 -10.32
C VAL A 156 -10.31 -1.39 -9.44
N ALA A 157 -9.19 -1.84 -10.00
CA ALA A 157 -7.91 -1.93 -9.27
C ALA A 157 -7.47 -0.57 -8.73
N ASN A 158 -7.60 0.50 -9.51
CA ASN A 158 -7.30 1.86 -9.05
C ASN A 158 -8.21 2.30 -7.89
N MET A 159 -9.50 1.99 -7.94
CA MET A 159 -10.43 2.27 -6.84
C MET A 159 -10.05 1.48 -5.58
N ILE A 160 -9.79 0.19 -5.71
CA ILE A 160 -9.37 -0.67 -4.59
C ILE A 160 -8.05 -0.17 -3.98
N THR A 161 -7.10 0.30 -4.79
CA THR A 161 -5.83 0.87 -4.28
C THR A 161 -6.07 2.02 -3.31
N VAL A 162 -6.96 2.95 -3.65
CA VAL A 162 -7.30 4.08 -2.77
C VAL A 162 -8.03 3.59 -1.52
N LEU A 163 -8.95 2.65 -1.65
CA LEU A 163 -9.71 2.10 -0.50
C LEU A 163 -8.81 1.34 0.46
N ILE A 164 -7.87 0.52 -0.03
CA ILE A 164 -6.88 -0.20 0.80
C ILE A 164 -5.98 0.80 1.55
N ALA A 165 -5.49 1.83 0.87
CA ALA A 165 -4.68 2.86 1.50
C ALA A 165 -5.42 3.58 2.64
N ARG A 166 -6.69 3.94 2.43
CA ARG A 166 -7.54 4.56 3.47
C ARG A 166 -7.88 3.60 4.59
N SER A 167 -8.19 2.33 4.29
CA SER A 167 -8.48 1.34 5.34
C SER A 167 -7.28 1.06 6.24
N SER A 168 -6.04 1.15 5.75
CA SER A 168 -4.84 1.08 6.58
C SER A 168 -4.81 2.17 7.67
N LEU A 169 -5.16 3.42 7.31
CA LEU A 169 -5.27 4.52 8.28
C LEU A 169 -6.41 4.31 9.28
N ILE A 170 -7.55 3.79 8.83
CA ILE A 170 -8.71 3.48 9.67
C ILE A 170 -8.35 2.40 10.69
N ILE A 171 -7.66 1.35 10.26
CA ILE A 171 -7.18 0.29 11.14
C ILE A 171 -6.21 0.86 12.18
N ALA A 172 -5.30 1.74 11.77
CA ALA A 172 -4.37 2.39 12.69
C ALA A 172 -5.07 3.23 13.79
N LEU A 173 -6.22 3.83 13.47
CA LEU A 173 -6.96 4.69 14.39
C LEU A 173 -7.91 3.92 15.31
N TYR A 174 -8.64 2.94 14.77
CA TYR A 174 -9.85 2.41 15.41
C TYR A 174 -9.77 0.93 15.74
N TRP A 175 -8.81 0.19 15.19
CA TRP A 175 -8.73 -1.25 15.40
C TRP A 175 -7.64 -1.63 16.40
N LYS A 176 -7.98 -2.52 17.33
CA LYS A 176 -6.96 -3.17 18.14
C LYS A 176 -6.19 -4.12 17.22
N ARG A 177 -4.87 -3.95 17.13
CA ARG A 177 -4.00 -4.64 16.17
C ARG A 177 -4.15 -6.17 16.18
N GLU A 178 -4.37 -6.77 17.34
CA GLU A 178 -4.54 -8.22 17.49
C GLU A 178 -5.76 -8.78 16.73
N SER A 179 -6.86 -8.02 16.65
CA SER A 179 -8.07 -8.46 15.93
C SER A 179 -7.97 -8.23 14.40
N ALA A 180 -7.12 -7.33 13.95
CA ALA A 180 -6.91 -7.08 12.52
C ALA A 180 -6.10 -8.19 11.82
N LEU A 181 -5.36 -9.01 12.58
CA LEU A 181 -4.52 -10.09 12.07
C LEU A 181 -5.23 -11.45 11.99
N CYS A 182 -6.50 -11.54 12.42
CA CYS A 182 -7.25 -12.80 12.48
C CYS A 182 -7.76 -13.29 11.11
N GLU A 183 -7.44 -12.59 10.01
CA GLU A 183 -7.94 -12.90 8.67
C GLU A 183 -7.13 -13.99 7.93
N SER A 184 -6.09 -14.53 8.53
CA SER A 184 -5.23 -15.56 7.92
C SER A 184 -6.02 -16.76 7.36
N ILE A 185 -7.07 -17.22 8.09
CA ILE A 185 -7.92 -18.34 7.63
C ILE A 185 -8.72 -17.92 6.39
N ALA A 186 -9.22 -16.69 6.36
CA ALA A 186 -9.99 -16.16 5.22
C ALA A 186 -9.11 -16.04 3.97
N HIS A 187 -7.89 -15.53 4.10
CA HIS A 187 -6.94 -15.44 3.00
C HIS A 187 -6.58 -16.83 2.41
N HIS A 188 -6.34 -17.84 3.24
CA HIS A 188 -6.09 -19.21 2.77
C HIS A 188 -7.29 -19.79 2.01
N SER A 189 -8.51 -19.58 2.53
CA SER A 189 -9.75 -20.04 1.88
C SER A 189 -9.93 -19.38 0.52
N LEU A 190 -9.61 -18.08 0.42
CA LEU A 190 -9.69 -17.32 -0.82
C LEU A 190 -8.66 -17.80 -1.86
N ILE A 191 -7.40 -18.06 -1.45
CA ILE A 191 -6.39 -18.64 -2.35
C ILE A 191 -6.85 -20.00 -2.88
N LYS A 192 -7.40 -20.85 -2.01
CA LYS A 192 -7.93 -22.16 -2.42
C LYS A 192 -9.02 -22.00 -3.47
N ALA A 193 -9.99 -21.12 -3.25
CA ALA A 193 -11.05 -20.84 -4.21
C ALA A 193 -10.53 -20.31 -5.56
N ILE A 194 -9.51 -19.45 -5.51
CA ILE A 194 -8.84 -18.92 -6.72
C ILE A 194 -8.10 -20.05 -7.45
N ALA A 195 -7.36 -20.91 -6.75
CA ALA A 195 -6.64 -22.03 -7.33
C ALA A 195 -7.57 -23.05 -8.00
N GLU A 196 -8.73 -23.31 -7.38
CA GLU A 196 -9.76 -24.22 -7.89
C GLU A 196 -10.67 -23.59 -8.97
N LYS A 197 -10.41 -22.33 -9.38
CA LYS A 197 -11.26 -21.57 -10.32
C LYS A 197 -12.71 -21.42 -9.84
N ASN A 198 -12.94 -21.49 -8.53
CA ASN A 198 -14.26 -21.42 -7.92
C ASN A 198 -14.66 -19.98 -7.59
N GLY A 199 -15.08 -19.23 -8.60
CA GLY A 199 -15.51 -17.84 -8.42
C GLY A 199 -16.80 -17.65 -7.60
N LYS A 200 -17.51 -18.70 -7.21
CA LYS A 200 -18.66 -18.59 -6.30
C LYS A 200 -18.21 -18.59 -4.83
N GLN A 201 -17.09 -19.22 -4.56
CA GLN A 201 -16.52 -19.33 -3.22
C GLN A 201 -15.46 -18.24 -2.96
N ALA A 202 -14.82 -17.72 -4.01
CA ALA A 202 -13.93 -16.57 -3.96
C ALA A 202 -14.75 -15.27 -3.88
#